data_a90964cc8116d5fe379df7e28c43bf1c
#
_entry.id   a90964cc8116d5fe379df7e28c43bf1c
#
_cell.length_a   1.000
_cell.length_b   1.000
_cell.length_c   1.000
_cell.angle_alpha   90.00
_cell.angle_beta   90.00
_cell.angle_gamma   90.00
#
_symmetry.space_group_name_H-M   'P 1'
#
loop_
_entity.id
_entity.type
_entity.pdbx_description
1 polymer ?
#
loop_
_entity_poly.entity_id
_entity_poly.type
_entity_poly.pdbx_seq_one_letter_code
_entity_poly.pdbx_strand_id
1 'polypeptide(L)'
;MSTNKETGSYYTPYDLVEFMVKYLKRQGQDFSNVLEPSAGDGRFISWLLPVSGHLKAIELFGNKVAEIRDKYTFQENLQVEQNDFIEYAMNSEEKYSLIIGNPPYINIKLMKKEELELAKEMCEEEGLRTSIMQNMWLAFVVGAMRLLEMEGSIFFVLPMEFLQVQYAEKLREHLEKKFNTIHIISFRKQIFSEIEQEVCLVYLTNRARSIPYILYEIYEDAISEKPVYINKIQKSKPLKKWSNAILSDEEINLLKDVSEEYEKVNMIGDTAPGIVTGGNKYFILTQEQVQEYECQEYTIPILQKSSFVNENTVIIDEHTMNGLQCRQKPMYLLDLADVQEVEMSARLLAYLNKIREEKTGDIRLIDRYKCANRSPWYGVPIVKKGGVIFFKRYHVLPRVYINRANIHTTDAGYHIRLKEGLDKDSVVFCFYNSLTLAQCEFQGRYYGGGVSELVPSEFKALPIPYSKIEREDIEKLDRMFREKNQVEEIVSFVNSKTLMLDMEENTVIDIENIRRKLVKRRL
;
A
#
# COMPACT_ATOMS: atom_id res chain seq x y z
N MET A 1 4.38 -26.87 -14.31
CA MET A 1 3.22 -26.03 -13.97
C MET A 1 3.77 -24.74 -13.42
N SER A 2 3.63 -23.62 -14.14
CA SER A 2 3.99 -22.29 -13.63
C SER A 2 3.08 -21.97 -12.43
N THR A 3 3.65 -21.42 -11.36
CA THR A 3 2.85 -21.06 -10.18
C THR A 3 1.96 -19.86 -10.50
N ASN A 4 0.77 -19.74 -9.90
CA ASN A 4 -0.14 -18.60 -10.07
C ASN A 4 0.55 -17.22 -9.87
N LYS A 5 1.67 -17.18 -9.16
CA LYS A 5 2.51 -15.98 -8.99
C LYS A 5 3.32 -15.61 -10.23
N GLU A 6 3.66 -16.56 -11.10
CA GLU A 6 4.44 -16.31 -12.33
C GLU A 6 3.56 -15.85 -13.48
N THR A 7 2.31 -16.30 -13.52
CA THR A 7 1.34 -15.96 -14.57
C THR A 7 0.47 -14.75 -14.21
N GLY A 8 0.47 -14.31 -12.95
CA GLY A 8 -0.41 -13.23 -12.46
C GLY A 8 -1.92 -13.56 -12.61
N SER A 9 -2.26 -14.82 -12.89
CA SER A 9 -3.62 -15.24 -13.21
C SER A 9 -4.40 -15.55 -11.94
N TYR A 10 -5.25 -14.61 -11.54
CA TYR A 10 -6.23 -14.79 -10.48
C TYR A 10 -7.62 -14.73 -11.08
N TYR A 11 -8.35 -15.83 -10.99
CA TYR A 11 -9.69 -15.90 -11.55
C TYR A 11 -10.68 -15.07 -10.76
N THR A 12 -11.37 -14.16 -11.45
CA THR A 12 -12.37 -13.28 -10.85
C THR A 12 -13.54 -14.10 -10.28
N PRO A 13 -13.93 -13.92 -9.00
CA PRO A 13 -15.11 -14.58 -8.44
C PRO A 13 -16.36 -14.32 -9.26
N TYR A 14 -17.23 -15.32 -9.40
CA TYR A 14 -18.47 -15.18 -10.18
C TYR A 14 -19.37 -14.05 -9.68
N ASP A 15 -19.49 -13.90 -8.36
CA ASP A 15 -20.29 -12.85 -7.73
C ASP A 15 -19.77 -11.45 -8.12
N LEU A 16 -18.45 -11.29 -8.27
CA LEU A 16 -17.86 -10.02 -8.69
C LEU A 16 -18.17 -9.73 -10.16
N VAL A 17 -18.08 -10.74 -11.04
CA VAL A 17 -18.44 -10.57 -12.45
C VAL A 17 -19.92 -10.20 -12.60
N GLU A 18 -20.79 -10.90 -11.86
CA GLU A 18 -22.22 -10.59 -11.80
C GLU A 18 -22.48 -9.16 -11.33
N PHE A 19 -21.83 -8.75 -10.24
CA PHE A 19 -21.90 -7.38 -9.74
C PHE A 19 -21.51 -6.36 -10.82
N MET A 20 -20.39 -6.58 -11.52
CA MET A 20 -19.90 -5.69 -12.56
C MET A 20 -20.90 -5.53 -13.70
N VAL A 21 -21.45 -6.62 -14.20
CA VAL A 21 -22.45 -6.58 -15.30
C VAL A 21 -23.76 -5.92 -14.85
N LYS A 22 -24.24 -6.23 -13.63
CA LYS A 22 -25.42 -5.56 -13.04
C LYS A 22 -25.18 -4.07 -12.85
N TYR A 23 -23.98 -3.70 -12.40
CA TYR A 23 -23.59 -2.29 -12.23
C TYR A 23 -23.66 -1.54 -13.56
N LEU A 24 -23.05 -2.08 -14.62
CA LEU A 24 -23.08 -1.50 -15.96
C LEU A 24 -24.49 -1.34 -16.51
N LYS A 25 -25.39 -2.33 -16.31
CA LYS A 25 -26.80 -2.23 -16.71
C LYS A 25 -27.49 -1.05 -15.99
N ARG A 26 -27.23 -0.84 -14.70
CA ARG A 26 -27.76 0.30 -13.94
C ARG A 26 -27.23 1.65 -14.44
N GLN A 27 -26.01 1.68 -14.99
CA GLN A 27 -25.42 2.88 -15.62
C GLN A 27 -25.92 3.08 -17.07
N GLY A 28 -26.78 2.21 -17.60
CA GLY A 28 -27.25 2.28 -18.99
C GLY A 28 -26.12 2.06 -19.99
N GLN A 29 -25.14 1.20 -19.70
CA GLN A 29 -23.99 0.90 -20.56
C GLN A 29 -24.44 0.34 -21.90
N ASP A 30 -23.73 0.77 -22.95
CA ASP A 30 -23.85 0.19 -24.28
C ASP A 30 -22.98 -1.07 -24.39
N PHE A 31 -23.61 -2.19 -24.76
CA PHE A 31 -22.97 -3.47 -24.97
C PHE A 31 -22.92 -3.89 -26.45
N SER A 32 -23.01 -2.93 -27.38
CA SER A 32 -23.03 -3.23 -28.83
C SER A 32 -21.72 -3.90 -29.28
N ASN A 33 -20.57 -3.41 -28.81
CA ASN A 33 -19.25 -3.96 -29.16
C ASN A 33 -18.37 -4.03 -27.90
N VAL A 34 -18.15 -5.24 -27.38
CA VAL A 34 -17.50 -5.48 -26.09
C VAL A 34 -16.17 -6.20 -26.28
N LEU A 35 -15.14 -5.76 -25.56
CA LEU A 35 -13.83 -6.42 -25.48
C LEU A 35 -13.54 -6.90 -24.07
N GLU A 36 -13.19 -8.17 -23.94
CA GLU A 36 -12.54 -8.74 -22.76
C GLU A 36 -11.06 -9.00 -23.08
N PRO A 37 -10.12 -8.22 -22.51
CA PRO A 37 -8.71 -8.24 -22.94
C PRO A 37 -7.86 -9.35 -22.31
N SER A 38 -8.41 -10.14 -21.36
CA SER A 38 -7.74 -11.25 -20.67
C SER A 38 -8.74 -12.28 -20.18
N ALA A 39 -9.23 -13.09 -21.10
CA ALA A 39 -10.44 -13.91 -20.89
C ALA A 39 -10.29 -15.04 -19.84
N GLY A 40 -9.05 -15.54 -19.60
CA GLY A 40 -8.77 -16.56 -18.61
C GLY A 40 -9.57 -17.85 -18.83
N ASP A 41 -10.49 -18.17 -17.92
CA ASP A 41 -11.42 -19.32 -18.04
C ASP A 41 -12.80 -18.94 -18.62
N GLY A 42 -12.95 -17.71 -19.12
CA GLY A 42 -14.18 -17.23 -19.76
C GLY A 42 -15.31 -16.87 -18.78
N ARG A 43 -15.01 -16.49 -17.54
CA ARG A 43 -16.04 -16.12 -16.54
C ARG A 43 -16.82 -14.88 -16.94
N PHE A 44 -16.16 -13.86 -17.46
CA PHE A 44 -16.83 -12.68 -17.99
C PHE A 44 -17.70 -13.01 -19.19
N ILE A 45 -17.24 -13.88 -20.09
CA ILE A 45 -17.98 -14.30 -21.28
C ILE A 45 -19.37 -14.80 -20.90
N SER A 46 -19.50 -15.61 -19.85
CA SER A 46 -20.79 -16.18 -19.43
C SER A 46 -21.86 -15.12 -19.09
N TRP A 47 -21.45 -13.97 -18.59
CA TRP A 47 -22.33 -12.86 -18.20
C TRP A 47 -22.50 -11.80 -19.30
N LEU A 48 -21.47 -11.63 -20.13
CA LEU A 48 -21.46 -10.63 -21.21
C LEU A 48 -22.18 -11.12 -22.45
N LEU A 49 -22.00 -12.38 -22.83
CA LEU A 49 -22.54 -12.95 -24.04
C LEU A 49 -24.05 -12.76 -24.23
N PRO A 50 -24.91 -12.93 -23.20
CA PRO A 50 -26.34 -12.71 -23.32
C PRO A 50 -26.76 -11.25 -23.54
N VAL A 51 -25.86 -10.29 -23.32
CA VAL A 51 -26.18 -8.85 -23.38
C VAL A 51 -25.40 -8.10 -24.46
N SER A 52 -24.35 -8.71 -25.02
CA SER A 52 -23.49 -8.07 -26.02
C SER A 52 -24.00 -8.28 -27.43
N GLY A 53 -23.96 -7.23 -28.26
CA GLY A 53 -24.18 -7.35 -29.70
C GLY A 53 -23.03 -8.12 -30.34
N HIS A 54 -21.81 -7.74 -30.05
CA HIS A 54 -20.57 -8.45 -30.39
C HIS A 54 -19.65 -8.48 -29.19
N LEU A 55 -19.06 -9.66 -28.89
CA LEU A 55 -18.10 -9.87 -27.81
C LEU A 55 -16.81 -10.43 -28.38
N LYS A 56 -15.73 -9.68 -28.28
CA LYS A 56 -14.36 -10.16 -28.52
C LYS A 56 -13.67 -10.49 -27.22
N ALA A 57 -13.07 -11.67 -27.15
CA ALA A 57 -12.29 -12.13 -25.99
C ALA A 57 -10.86 -12.44 -26.43
N ILE A 58 -9.89 -11.81 -25.82
CA ILE A 58 -8.45 -12.04 -26.06
C ILE A 58 -7.89 -12.88 -24.91
N GLU A 59 -7.12 -13.90 -25.25
CA GLU A 59 -6.43 -14.75 -24.26
C GLU A 59 -5.07 -15.16 -24.81
N LEU A 60 -4.04 -15.03 -23.97
CA LEU A 60 -2.65 -15.33 -24.33
C LEU A 60 -2.40 -16.84 -24.49
N PHE A 61 -3.03 -17.67 -23.65
CA PHE A 61 -2.74 -19.10 -23.56
C PHE A 61 -3.65 -19.92 -24.46
N GLY A 62 -3.08 -20.60 -25.48
CA GLY A 62 -3.83 -21.38 -26.46
C GLY A 62 -4.70 -22.49 -25.88
N ASN A 63 -4.30 -23.12 -24.78
CA ASN A 63 -5.12 -24.11 -24.06
C ASN A 63 -6.40 -23.49 -23.50
N LYS A 64 -6.31 -22.24 -22.96
CA LYS A 64 -7.49 -21.51 -22.47
C LYS A 64 -8.41 -21.08 -23.60
N VAL A 65 -7.83 -20.63 -24.71
CA VAL A 65 -8.59 -20.32 -25.93
C VAL A 65 -9.39 -21.55 -26.41
N ALA A 66 -8.77 -22.72 -26.41
CA ALA A 66 -9.44 -23.96 -26.78
C ALA A 66 -10.60 -24.31 -25.83
N GLU A 67 -10.36 -24.23 -24.49
CA GLU A 67 -11.38 -24.43 -23.46
C GLU A 67 -12.59 -23.50 -23.65
N ILE A 68 -12.35 -22.20 -23.93
CA ILE A 68 -13.41 -21.22 -24.15
C ILE A 68 -14.19 -21.56 -25.44
N ARG A 69 -13.51 -21.87 -26.57
CA ARG A 69 -14.15 -22.21 -27.83
C ARG A 69 -15.00 -23.47 -27.73
N ASP A 70 -14.53 -24.47 -27.02
CA ASP A 70 -15.30 -25.70 -26.77
C ASP A 70 -16.54 -25.42 -25.91
N LYS A 71 -16.42 -24.60 -24.89
CA LYS A 71 -17.52 -24.24 -23.98
C LYS A 71 -18.61 -23.41 -24.66
N TYR A 72 -18.25 -22.53 -25.57
CA TYR A 72 -19.14 -21.57 -26.21
C TYR A 72 -19.29 -21.84 -27.72
N THR A 73 -19.34 -23.10 -28.09
CA THR A 73 -19.60 -23.55 -29.49
C THR A 73 -20.92 -22.97 -30.01
N PHE A 74 -20.95 -22.52 -31.27
CA PHE A 74 -22.13 -21.96 -31.95
C PHE A 74 -22.64 -20.59 -31.47
N GLN A 75 -21.81 -19.78 -30.82
CA GLN A 75 -22.19 -18.41 -30.47
C GLN A 75 -21.71 -17.45 -31.56
N GLU A 76 -22.62 -16.97 -32.40
CA GLU A 76 -22.29 -16.10 -33.55
C GLU A 76 -21.78 -14.73 -33.16
N ASN A 77 -22.15 -14.24 -31.97
CA ASN A 77 -21.74 -12.95 -31.45
C ASN A 77 -20.47 -13.03 -30.58
N LEU A 78 -19.77 -14.18 -30.51
CA LEU A 78 -18.52 -14.35 -29.76
C LEU A 78 -17.35 -14.61 -30.71
N GLN A 79 -16.31 -13.78 -30.61
CA GLN A 79 -15.01 -14.00 -31.23
C GLN A 79 -13.95 -14.23 -30.14
N VAL A 80 -13.30 -15.39 -30.15
CA VAL A 80 -12.18 -15.70 -29.22
C VAL A 80 -10.88 -15.73 -30.00
N GLU A 81 -9.95 -14.87 -29.62
CA GLU A 81 -8.65 -14.70 -30.28
C GLU A 81 -7.51 -15.08 -29.35
N GLN A 82 -6.56 -15.89 -29.83
CA GLN A 82 -5.30 -16.13 -29.14
C GLN A 82 -4.33 -15.00 -29.52
N ASN A 83 -4.10 -14.08 -28.60
CA ASN A 83 -3.18 -12.97 -28.83
C ASN A 83 -2.66 -12.41 -27.49
N ASP A 84 -1.53 -11.70 -27.53
CA ASP A 84 -1.10 -10.80 -26.46
C ASP A 84 -1.91 -9.49 -26.57
N PHE A 85 -2.56 -9.09 -25.49
CA PHE A 85 -3.38 -7.87 -25.51
C PHE A 85 -2.57 -6.60 -25.79
N ILE A 86 -1.30 -6.52 -25.32
CA ILE A 86 -0.45 -5.35 -25.55
C ILE A 86 -0.13 -5.23 -27.04
N GLU A 87 0.23 -6.36 -27.66
CA GLU A 87 0.46 -6.43 -29.11
C GLU A 87 -0.82 -6.13 -29.91
N TYR A 88 -1.95 -6.69 -29.49
CA TYR A 88 -3.24 -6.39 -30.08
C TYR A 88 -3.60 -4.91 -30.00
N ALA A 89 -3.42 -4.28 -28.83
CA ALA A 89 -3.74 -2.87 -28.62
C ALA A 89 -2.86 -1.92 -29.46
N MET A 90 -1.61 -2.31 -29.73
CA MET A 90 -0.71 -1.54 -30.60
C MET A 90 -1.11 -1.61 -32.08
N ASN A 91 -1.54 -2.77 -32.54
CA ASN A 91 -1.72 -3.04 -33.97
C ASN A 91 -3.19 -2.96 -34.46
N SER A 92 -4.17 -2.98 -33.55
CA SER A 92 -5.59 -2.97 -33.92
C SER A 92 -6.13 -1.55 -34.09
N GLU A 93 -6.97 -1.38 -35.12
CA GLU A 93 -7.78 -0.18 -35.33
C GLU A 93 -9.24 -0.35 -34.84
N GLU A 94 -9.60 -1.55 -34.37
CA GLU A 94 -10.94 -1.82 -33.85
C GLU A 94 -11.24 -0.95 -32.62
N LYS A 95 -12.51 -0.54 -32.47
CA LYS A 95 -12.96 0.27 -31.34
C LYS A 95 -14.13 -0.40 -30.64
N TYR A 96 -14.23 -0.20 -29.32
CA TYR A 96 -15.20 -0.87 -28.48
C TYR A 96 -16.03 0.09 -27.66
N SER A 97 -17.33 -0.19 -27.54
CA SER A 97 -18.24 0.58 -26.68
C SER A 97 -18.01 0.26 -25.18
N LEU A 98 -17.47 -0.94 -24.89
CA LEU A 98 -17.10 -1.38 -23.54
C LEU A 98 -15.85 -2.25 -23.58
N ILE A 99 -14.89 -1.94 -22.70
CA ILE A 99 -13.75 -2.81 -22.42
C ILE A 99 -13.81 -3.19 -20.93
N ILE A 100 -13.95 -4.49 -20.65
CA ILE A 100 -14.21 -5.00 -19.31
C ILE A 100 -13.34 -6.23 -19.02
N GLY A 101 -12.79 -6.34 -17.81
CA GLY A 101 -12.00 -7.51 -17.43
C GLY A 101 -11.21 -7.32 -16.13
N ASN A 102 -10.36 -8.29 -15.86
CA ASN A 102 -9.42 -8.31 -14.76
C ASN A 102 -7.99 -8.46 -15.32
N PRO A 103 -7.29 -7.36 -15.60
CA PRO A 103 -5.92 -7.38 -16.11
C PRO A 103 -4.95 -8.16 -15.21
N PRO A 104 -3.90 -8.80 -15.75
CA PRO A 104 -2.92 -9.53 -14.95
C PRO A 104 -2.04 -8.60 -14.10
N TYR A 105 -1.76 -8.98 -12.82
CA TYR A 105 -0.94 -8.22 -11.88
C TYR A 105 0.49 -8.75 -11.88
N ILE A 106 1.23 -8.47 -12.95
CA ILE A 106 2.60 -8.94 -13.16
C ILE A 106 3.57 -7.75 -13.03
N ASN A 107 4.55 -7.90 -12.15
CA ASN A 107 5.59 -6.89 -11.99
C ASN A 107 6.44 -6.76 -13.27
N ILE A 108 6.83 -5.54 -13.63
CA ILE A 108 7.66 -5.23 -14.80
C ILE A 108 8.90 -6.13 -14.94
N LYS A 109 9.49 -6.57 -13.83
CA LYS A 109 10.69 -7.44 -13.84
C LYS A 109 10.42 -8.87 -14.36
N LEU A 110 9.16 -9.25 -14.43
CA LEU A 110 8.71 -10.56 -14.91
C LEU A 110 8.11 -10.48 -16.32
N MET A 111 7.93 -9.28 -16.87
CA MET A 111 7.49 -9.09 -18.25
C MET A 111 8.61 -9.46 -19.23
N LYS A 112 8.23 -9.96 -20.40
CA LYS A 112 9.18 -10.13 -21.50
C LYS A 112 9.63 -8.78 -22.01
N LYS A 113 10.87 -8.73 -22.53
CA LYS A 113 11.47 -7.48 -22.99
C LYS A 113 10.64 -6.82 -24.10
N GLU A 114 10.17 -7.62 -25.04
CA GLU A 114 9.36 -7.18 -26.19
C GLU A 114 8.02 -6.60 -25.73
N GLU A 115 7.31 -7.27 -24.83
CA GLU A 115 6.05 -6.80 -24.23
C GLU A 115 6.25 -5.46 -23.51
N LEU A 116 7.37 -5.34 -22.77
CA LEU A 116 7.69 -4.11 -22.04
C LEU A 116 8.00 -2.93 -22.97
N GLU A 117 8.72 -3.16 -24.06
CA GLU A 117 9.02 -2.09 -25.03
C GLU A 117 7.74 -1.61 -25.73
N LEU A 118 6.86 -2.53 -26.16
CA LEU A 118 5.55 -2.17 -26.72
C LEU A 118 4.67 -1.39 -25.72
N ALA A 119 4.66 -1.81 -24.45
CA ALA A 119 3.93 -1.11 -23.40
C ALA A 119 4.45 0.32 -23.16
N LYS A 120 5.76 0.54 -23.27
CA LYS A 120 6.38 1.86 -23.16
C LYS A 120 6.04 2.73 -24.36
N GLU A 121 6.09 2.16 -25.57
CA GLU A 121 5.71 2.85 -26.80
C GLU A 121 4.24 3.32 -26.74
N MET A 122 3.31 2.46 -26.30
CA MET A 122 1.92 2.86 -26.05
C MET A 122 1.81 4.04 -25.07
N CYS A 123 2.62 4.04 -24.01
CA CYS A 123 2.63 5.17 -23.07
C CYS A 123 3.06 6.47 -23.73
N GLU A 124 4.11 6.44 -24.55
CA GLU A 124 4.64 7.61 -25.24
C GLU A 124 3.62 8.17 -26.25
N GLU A 125 2.97 7.32 -27.01
CA GLU A 125 1.91 7.71 -27.95
C GLU A 125 0.69 8.34 -27.25
N GLU A 126 0.36 7.87 -26.03
CA GLU A 126 -0.68 8.49 -25.19
C GLU A 126 -0.18 9.73 -24.40
N GLY A 127 1.05 10.20 -24.64
CA GLY A 127 1.65 11.36 -23.97
C GLY A 127 2.01 11.10 -22.49
N LEU A 128 2.16 9.84 -22.10
CA LEU A 128 2.55 9.40 -20.76
C LEU A 128 4.05 9.10 -20.70
N ARG A 129 4.64 9.27 -19.51
CA ARG A 129 6.05 8.89 -19.31
C ARG A 129 6.17 7.37 -19.16
N THR A 130 7.18 6.76 -19.78
CA THR A 130 7.45 5.32 -19.67
C THR A 130 7.75 4.85 -18.25
N SER A 131 8.20 5.75 -17.37
CA SER A 131 8.48 5.45 -15.95
C SER A 131 7.26 5.04 -15.13
N ILE A 132 6.04 5.27 -15.62
CA ILE A 132 4.81 4.76 -14.97
C ILE A 132 4.71 3.25 -15.09
N MET A 133 5.34 2.64 -16.11
CA MET A 133 5.22 1.22 -16.41
C MET A 133 5.98 0.38 -15.38
N GLN A 134 5.31 0.04 -14.28
CA GLN A 134 5.85 -0.74 -13.16
C GLN A 134 5.13 -2.08 -12.97
N ASN A 135 3.98 -2.25 -13.63
CA ASN A 135 3.16 -3.46 -13.58
C ASN A 135 2.36 -3.60 -14.86
N MET A 136 2.05 -4.85 -15.27
CA MET A 136 1.37 -5.15 -16.53
C MET A 136 -0.04 -4.53 -16.60
N TRP A 137 -0.82 -4.49 -15.51
CA TRP A 137 -2.15 -3.89 -15.51
C TRP A 137 -2.16 -2.42 -15.99
N LEU A 138 -1.03 -1.69 -15.84
CA LEU A 138 -0.90 -0.32 -16.39
C LEU A 138 -0.95 -0.32 -17.93
N ALA A 139 -0.26 -1.28 -18.56
CA ALA A 139 -0.29 -1.44 -20.02
C ALA A 139 -1.70 -1.75 -20.51
N PHE A 140 -2.46 -2.56 -19.76
CA PHE A 140 -3.86 -2.85 -20.08
C PHE A 140 -4.76 -1.62 -19.99
N VAL A 141 -4.57 -0.75 -18.99
CA VAL A 141 -5.34 0.50 -18.91
C VAL A 141 -5.00 1.42 -20.08
N VAL A 142 -3.72 1.56 -20.44
CA VAL A 142 -3.30 2.39 -21.58
C VAL A 142 -3.79 1.80 -22.90
N GLY A 143 -3.65 0.48 -23.12
CA GLY A 143 -4.14 -0.19 -24.31
C GLY A 143 -5.65 -0.09 -24.47
N ALA A 144 -6.40 -0.22 -23.37
CA ALA A 144 -7.85 -0.04 -23.39
C ALA A 144 -8.26 1.39 -23.83
N MET A 145 -7.53 2.43 -23.38
CA MET A 145 -7.81 3.80 -23.84
C MET A 145 -7.65 3.99 -25.35
N ARG A 146 -6.72 3.28 -25.97
CA ARG A 146 -6.49 3.33 -27.42
C ARG A 146 -7.63 2.69 -28.21
N LEU A 147 -8.18 1.59 -27.70
CA LEU A 147 -9.22 0.80 -28.35
C LEU A 147 -10.65 1.27 -28.02
N LEU A 148 -10.80 2.37 -27.28
CA LEU A 148 -12.12 2.83 -26.86
C LEU A 148 -12.78 3.71 -27.93
N GLU A 149 -14.10 3.54 -28.12
CA GLU A 149 -14.96 4.48 -28.84
C GLU A 149 -15.04 5.82 -28.09
N MET A 150 -15.45 6.91 -28.77
CA MET A 150 -15.51 8.25 -28.19
C MET A 150 -16.41 8.33 -26.93
N GLU A 151 -17.54 7.62 -26.92
CA GLU A 151 -18.46 7.49 -25.79
C GLU A 151 -18.35 6.13 -25.09
N GLY A 152 -17.27 5.40 -25.35
CA GLY A 152 -17.03 4.09 -24.77
C GLY A 152 -16.67 4.15 -23.28
N SER A 153 -16.62 2.99 -22.66
CA SER A 153 -16.34 2.83 -21.24
C SER A 153 -15.31 1.74 -20.98
N ILE A 154 -14.51 1.93 -19.95
CA ILE A 154 -13.58 0.92 -19.42
C ILE A 154 -14.08 0.53 -18.01
N PHE A 155 -14.15 -0.77 -17.72
CA PHE A 155 -14.49 -1.26 -16.41
C PHE A 155 -13.57 -2.40 -15.98
N PHE A 156 -12.57 -2.08 -15.18
CA PHE A 156 -11.54 -3.03 -14.79
C PHE A 156 -11.56 -3.34 -13.28
N VAL A 157 -11.21 -4.58 -12.97
CA VAL A 157 -10.76 -5.00 -11.64
C VAL A 157 -9.28 -4.62 -11.54
N LEU A 158 -8.93 -3.71 -10.65
CA LEU A 158 -7.56 -3.23 -10.47
C LEU A 158 -7.10 -3.44 -9.02
N PRO A 159 -5.78 -3.60 -8.77
CA PRO A 159 -5.29 -3.68 -7.40
C PRO A 159 -5.56 -2.35 -6.69
N MET A 160 -5.91 -2.40 -5.40
CA MET A 160 -6.18 -1.21 -4.58
C MET A 160 -5.01 -0.22 -4.57
N GLU A 161 -3.79 -0.72 -4.78
CA GLU A 161 -2.59 0.12 -4.90
C GLU A 161 -2.69 1.14 -6.06
N PHE A 162 -3.44 0.84 -7.14
CA PHE A 162 -3.68 1.79 -8.23
C PHE A 162 -4.19 3.14 -7.73
N LEU A 163 -5.02 3.16 -6.69
CA LEU A 163 -5.60 4.39 -6.16
C LEU A 163 -4.60 5.30 -5.44
N GLN A 164 -3.41 4.79 -5.07
CA GLN A 164 -2.54 5.47 -4.11
C GLN A 164 -1.04 5.47 -4.43
N VAL A 165 -0.55 4.55 -5.30
CA VAL A 165 0.89 4.48 -5.59
C VAL A 165 1.38 5.67 -6.41
N GLN A 166 2.60 6.11 -6.11
CA GLN A 166 3.18 7.31 -6.73
C GLN A 166 3.44 7.13 -8.23
N TYR A 167 3.90 5.95 -8.65
CA TYR A 167 4.18 5.72 -10.07
C TYR A 167 2.93 5.80 -10.97
N ALA A 168 1.73 5.53 -10.42
CA ALA A 168 0.47 5.64 -11.15
C ALA A 168 -0.17 7.06 -11.07
N GLU A 169 0.42 8.03 -10.34
CA GLU A 169 -0.12 9.37 -10.17
C GLU A 169 -0.36 10.07 -11.53
N LYS A 170 0.62 9.99 -12.42
CA LYS A 170 0.50 10.63 -13.75
C LYS A 170 -0.53 9.94 -14.64
N LEU A 171 -0.73 8.64 -14.51
CA LEU A 171 -1.82 7.94 -15.20
C LEU A 171 -3.18 8.39 -14.64
N ARG A 172 -3.35 8.47 -13.30
CA ARG A 172 -4.59 8.98 -12.71
C ARG A 172 -4.91 10.41 -13.17
N GLU A 173 -3.92 11.32 -13.18
CA GLU A 173 -4.08 12.69 -13.72
C GLU A 173 -4.52 12.67 -15.19
N HIS A 174 -3.95 11.78 -16.01
CA HIS A 174 -4.30 11.63 -17.42
C HIS A 174 -5.73 11.11 -17.59
N LEU A 175 -6.12 10.10 -16.82
CA LEU A 175 -7.49 9.55 -16.82
C LEU A 175 -8.52 10.60 -16.38
N GLU A 176 -8.20 11.41 -15.37
CA GLU A 176 -9.08 12.51 -14.95
C GLU A 176 -9.30 13.57 -16.06
N LYS A 177 -8.32 13.80 -16.92
CA LYS A 177 -8.45 14.70 -18.06
C LYS A 177 -9.23 14.07 -19.22
N LYS A 178 -9.03 12.76 -19.43
CA LYS A 178 -9.59 12.03 -20.58
C LYS A 178 -11.05 11.63 -20.38
N PHE A 179 -11.45 11.29 -19.14
CA PHE A 179 -12.79 10.80 -18.82
C PHE A 179 -13.57 11.79 -17.98
N ASN A 180 -14.82 12.09 -18.35
CA ASN A 180 -15.70 12.98 -17.61
C ASN A 180 -16.19 12.34 -16.29
N THR A 181 -16.42 11.04 -16.29
CA THR A 181 -16.96 10.30 -15.15
C THR A 181 -16.02 9.16 -14.78
N ILE A 182 -15.66 9.12 -13.50
CA ILE A 182 -14.83 8.07 -12.90
C ILE A 182 -15.57 7.52 -11.69
N HIS A 183 -15.88 6.22 -11.68
CA HIS A 183 -16.39 5.58 -10.49
C HIS A 183 -15.30 4.65 -9.91
N ILE A 184 -15.10 4.76 -8.61
CA ILE A 184 -14.19 3.93 -7.82
C ILE A 184 -15.06 3.14 -6.86
N ILE A 185 -15.01 1.82 -6.96
CA ILE A 185 -15.83 0.93 -6.14
C ILE A 185 -14.90 0.05 -5.33
N SER A 186 -15.09 0.03 -4.03
CA SER A 186 -14.37 -0.84 -3.09
C SER A 186 -15.35 -1.66 -2.25
N PHE A 187 -14.82 -2.67 -1.56
CA PHE A 187 -15.60 -3.60 -0.76
C PHE A 187 -15.00 -3.70 0.64
N ARG A 188 -15.85 -3.82 1.67
CA ARG A 188 -15.40 -4.05 3.05
C ARG A 188 -14.91 -5.47 3.26
N LYS A 189 -15.63 -6.45 2.69
CA LYS A 189 -15.20 -7.85 2.73
C LYS A 189 -14.19 -8.12 1.62
N GLN A 190 -13.21 -8.94 1.94
CA GLN A 190 -12.22 -9.39 0.97
C GLN A 190 -12.91 -10.18 -0.15
N ILE A 191 -12.68 -9.75 -1.41
CA ILE A 191 -13.31 -10.34 -2.59
C ILE A 191 -12.59 -11.62 -3.03
N PHE A 192 -11.26 -11.64 -2.99
CA PHE A 192 -10.46 -12.78 -3.37
C PHE A 192 -10.00 -13.54 -2.13
N SER A 193 -10.61 -14.69 -1.84
CA SER A 193 -10.29 -15.50 -0.65
C SER A 193 -8.91 -16.16 -0.70
N GLU A 194 -8.35 -16.33 -1.90
CA GLU A 194 -7.10 -17.08 -2.12
C GLU A 194 -5.85 -16.18 -2.13
N ILE A 195 -6.01 -14.86 -2.14
CA ILE A 195 -4.90 -13.90 -2.18
C ILE A 195 -5.09 -12.76 -1.18
N GLU A 196 -3.98 -12.32 -0.59
CA GLU A 196 -3.97 -11.17 0.34
C GLU A 196 -4.11 -9.81 -0.38
N GLN A 197 -4.25 -9.79 -1.71
CA GLN A 197 -4.31 -8.55 -2.48
C GLN A 197 -5.74 -8.02 -2.58
N GLU A 198 -5.96 -6.86 -2.03
CA GLU A 198 -7.23 -6.13 -2.19
C GLU A 198 -7.34 -5.52 -3.58
N VAL A 199 -8.57 -5.50 -4.07
CA VAL A 199 -8.91 -4.94 -5.37
C VAL A 199 -9.96 -3.85 -5.25
N CYS A 200 -9.99 -2.97 -6.25
CA CYS A 200 -11.08 -2.04 -6.50
C CYS A 200 -11.58 -2.22 -7.93
N LEU A 201 -12.81 -1.77 -8.17
CA LEU A 201 -13.33 -1.63 -9.53
C LEU A 201 -13.19 -0.17 -9.95
N VAL A 202 -12.72 0.03 -11.17
CA VAL A 202 -12.58 1.36 -11.76
C VAL A 202 -13.38 1.42 -13.06
N TYR A 203 -14.45 2.23 -13.05
CA TYR A 203 -15.28 2.50 -14.22
C TYR A 203 -15.00 3.89 -14.74
N LEU A 204 -14.61 3.99 -16.00
CA LEU A 204 -14.22 5.21 -16.70
C LEU A 204 -15.14 5.41 -17.89
N THR A 205 -15.77 6.57 -18.05
CA THR A 205 -16.68 6.82 -19.18
C THR A 205 -16.79 8.31 -19.54
N ASN A 206 -17.11 8.58 -20.82
CA ASN A 206 -17.44 9.91 -21.35
C ASN A 206 -18.92 10.04 -21.74
N ARG A 207 -19.74 9.01 -21.49
CA ARG A 207 -21.17 8.98 -21.89
C ARG A 207 -22.03 10.06 -21.24
N ALA A 208 -21.72 10.43 -20.00
CA ALA A 208 -22.47 11.47 -19.30
C ALA A 208 -21.96 12.86 -19.70
N ARG A 209 -22.81 13.70 -20.27
CA ARG A 209 -22.53 15.13 -20.56
C ARG A 209 -22.67 16.01 -19.30
N SER A 210 -22.44 15.46 -18.12
CA SER A 210 -22.50 16.17 -16.84
C SER A 210 -21.17 16.85 -16.51
N ILE A 211 -21.21 17.72 -15.50
CA ILE A 211 -19.99 18.29 -14.91
C ILE A 211 -19.07 17.11 -14.50
N PRO A 212 -17.78 17.13 -14.89
CA PRO A 212 -16.84 16.04 -14.57
C PRO A 212 -16.75 15.75 -13.08
N TYR A 213 -16.84 14.46 -12.69
CA TYR A 213 -16.82 14.04 -11.29
C TYR A 213 -16.12 12.69 -11.07
N ILE A 214 -15.72 12.48 -9.82
CA ILE A 214 -15.31 11.17 -9.31
C ILE A 214 -16.38 10.72 -8.31
N LEU A 215 -16.89 9.51 -8.47
CA LEU A 215 -17.79 8.84 -7.53
C LEU A 215 -17.03 7.74 -6.80
N TYR A 216 -16.99 7.82 -5.48
CA TYR A 216 -16.41 6.79 -4.62
C TYR A 216 -17.50 6.03 -3.90
N GLU A 217 -17.58 4.73 -4.11
CA GLU A 217 -18.60 3.85 -3.53
C GLU A 217 -17.93 2.73 -2.73
N ILE A 218 -18.46 2.46 -1.55
CA ILE A 218 -18.07 1.30 -0.74
C ILE A 218 -19.28 0.39 -0.60
N TYR A 219 -19.13 -0.86 -0.99
CA TYR A 219 -20.12 -1.91 -0.78
C TYR A 219 -19.68 -2.83 0.36
N GLU A 220 -20.62 -3.53 0.99
CA GLU A 220 -20.28 -4.53 2.00
C GLU A 220 -19.54 -5.71 1.36
N ASP A 221 -20.08 -6.21 0.23
CA ASP A 221 -19.54 -7.31 -0.57
C ASP A 221 -20.07 -7.25 -2.01
N ALA A 222 -19.64 -8.20 -2.86
CA ALA A 222 -20.03 -8.27 -4.29
C ALA A 222 -21.50 -8.68 -4.53
N ILE A 223 -22.22 -9.16 -3.51
CA ILE A 223 -23.64 -9.47 -3.64
C ILE A 223 -24.56 -8.33 -3.18
N SER A 224 -24.01 -7.28 -2.64
CA SER A 224 -24.72 -6.12 -2.13
C SER A 224 -25.31 -5.28 -3.27
N GLU A 225 -26.58 -4.92 -3.18
CA GLU A 225 -27.27 -4.11 -4.19
C GLU A 225 -27.01 -2.62 -4.08
N LYS A 226 -26.72 -2.14 -2.86
CA LYS A 226 -26.51 -0.72 -2.55
C LYS A 226 -25.17 -0.51 -1.82
N PRO A 227 -24.49 0.61 -2.09
CA PRO A 227 -23.30 0.96 -1.32
C PRO A 227 -23.65 1.32 0.12
N VAL A 228 -22.76 0.98 1.05
CA VAL A 228 -22.82 1.41 2.46
C VAL A 228 -22.26 2.82 2.67
N TYR A 229 -21.50 3.29 1.70
CA TYR A 229 -20.97 4.65 1.65
C TYR A 229 -20.87 5.13 0.20
N ILE A 230 -21.18 6.40 -0.03
CA ILE A 230 -21.06 7.06 -1.33
C ILE A 230 -20.54 8.48 -1.13
N ASN A 231 -19.60 8.90 -1.94
CA ASN A 231 -19.14 10.28 -2.04
C ASN A 231 -18.95 10.65 -3.51
N LYS A 232 -19.37 11.88 -3.86
CA LYS A 232 -19.23 12.43 -5.21
C LYS A 232 -18.51 13.76 -5.11
N ILE A 233 -17.34 13.85 -5.76
CA ILE A 233 -16.56 15.07 -5.83
C ILE A 233 -16.48 15.58 -7.27
N GLN A 234 -16.55 16.90 -7.45
CA GLN A 234 -16.31 17.52 -8.74
C GLN A 234 -14.81 17.58 -9.04
N LYS A 235 -14.44 17.38 -10.29
CA LYS A 235 -13.03 17.46 -10.71
C LYS A 235 -12.59 18.91 -10.90
N SER A 236 -12.36 19.61 -9.82
CA SER A 236 -11.80 20.97 -9.86
C SER A 236 -10.28 20.97 -10.02
N LYS A 237 -9.61 20.02 -9.38
CA LYS A 237 -8.17 19.76 -9.46
C LYS A 237 -7.92 18.25 -9.41
N PRO A 238 -6.88 17.73 -10.12
CA PRO A 238 -6.55 16.32 -10.07
C PRO A 238 -6.20 15.85 -8.65
N LEU A 239 -6.72 14.69 -8.28
CA LEU A 239 -6.38 14.04 -7.02
C LEU A 239 -5.06 13.26 -7.16
N LYS A 240 -4.08 13.56 -6.33
CA LYS A 240 -2.84 12.79 -6.27
C LYS A 240 -3.08 11.32 -5.95
N LYS A 241 -4.02 11.06 -5.02
CA LYS A 241 -4.44 9.72 -4.61
C LYS A 241 -5.96 9.62 -4.72
N TRP A 242 -6.45 8.73 -5.56
CA TRP A 242 -7.89 8.48 -5.70
C TRP A 242 -8.51 7.83 -4.46
N SER A 243 -7.69 7.20 -3.63
CA SER A 243 -8.14 6.72 -2.31
C SER A 243 -8.66 7.84 -1.40
N ASN A 244 -8.32 9.09 -1.67
CA ASN A 244 -8.82 10.26 -0.93
C ASN A 244 -10.14 10.81 -1.48
N ALA A 245 -10.68 10.25 -2.56
CA ALA A 245 -12.00 10.62 -3.09
C ALA A 245 -13.17 10.29 -2.12
N ILE A 246 -12.88 9.71 -0.98
CA ILE A 246 -13.82 9.56 0.15
C ILE A 246 -14.11 10.90 0.84
N LEU A 247 -13.25 11.91 0.69
CA LEU A 247 -13.40 13.24 1.27
C LEU A 247 -14.01 14.22 0.26
N SER A 248 -14.71 15.25 0.75
CA SER A 248 -15.13 16.39 -0.07
C SER A 248 -13.95 17.34 -0.37
N ASP A 249 -14.14 18.24 -1.34
CA ASP A 249 -13.13 19.27 -1.65
C ASP A 249 -12.86 20.19 -0.45
N GLU A 250 -13.90 20.53 0.32
CA GLU A 250 -13.78 21.35 1.53
C GLU A 250 -12.95 20.63 2.60
N GLU A 251 -13.18 19.33 2.80
CA GLU A 251 -12.43 18.52 3.76
C GLU A 251 -10.96 18.38 3.37
N ILE A 252 -10.67 18.22 2.07
CA ILE A 252 -9.30 18.16 1.54
C ILE A 252 -8.59 19.50 1.72
N ASN A 253 -9.28 20.62 1.42
CA ASN A 253 -8.73 21.96 1.60
C ASN A 253 -8.47 22.26 3.08
N LEU A 254 -9.42 21.95 3.97
CA LEU A 254 -9.24 22.11 5.41
C LEU A 254 -7.99 21.40 5.92
N LEU A 255 -7.82 20.11 5.58
CA LEU A 255 -6.62 19.36 5.98
C LEU A 255 -5.33 19.98 5.44
N LYS A 256 -5.35 20.49 4.22
CA LYS A 256 -4.18 21.13 3.60
C LYS A 256 -3.86 22.45 4.30
N ASP A 257 -4.83 23.33 4.41
CA ASP A 257 -4.65 24.69 4.94
C ASP A 257 -4.15 24.63 6.40
N VAL A 258 -4.81 23.84 7.25
CA VAL A 258 -4.37 23.65 8.65
C VAL A 258 -3.00 22.96 8.73
N SER A 259 -2.69 22.03 7.82
CA SER A 259 -1.37 21.40 7.82
C SER A 259 -0.23 22.37 7.49
N GLU A 260 -0.49 23.42 6.72
CA GLU A 260 0.52 24.42 6.36
C GLU A 260 0.91 25.33 7.53
N GLU A 261 0.10 25.39 8.59
CA GLU A 261 0.35 26.19 9.80
C GLU A 261 1.41 25.56 10.73
N TYR A 262 1.67 24.25 10.59
CA TYR A 262 2.57 23.53 11.49
C TYR A 262 3.83 23.02 10.80
N GLU A 263 4.93 22.97 11.59
CA GLU A 263 6.18 22.36 11.15
C GLU A 263 5.99 20.87 10.81
N LYS A 264 6.71 20.42 9.79
CA LYS A 264 6.70 19.03 9.36
C LYS A 264 7.77 18.22 10.09
N VAL A 265 7.62 16.89 10.11
CA VAL A 265 8.59 15.97 10.74
C VAL A 265 10.03 16.24 10.26
N ASN A 266 10.25 16.56 8.98
CA ASN A 266 11.57 16.90 8.45
C ASN A 266 12.12 18.24 8.96
N MET A 267 11.28 19.09 9.51
CA MET A 267 11.68 20.37 10.09
C MET A 267 12.05 20.24 11.56
N ILE A 268 11.50 19.26 12.28
CA ILE A 268 11.75 19.03 13.70
C ILE A 268 12.93 18.07 13.97
N GLY A 269 13.38 17.31 12.99
CA GLY A 269 14.49 16.37 13.15
C GLY A 269 14.92 15.64 11.90
N ASP A 270 16.10 15.04 11.98
CA ASP A 270 16.59 14.14 10.95
C ASP A 270 15.95 12.77 11.09
N THR A 271 15.37 12.27 10.01
CA THR A 271 14.79 10.93 9.96
C THR A 271 15.64 9.98 9.12
N ALA A 272 15.93 8.81 9.67
CA ALA A 272 16.62 7.74 8.98
C ALA A 272 15.89 6.41 9.17
N PRO A 273 15.87 5.53 8.15
CA PRO A 273 15.39 4.17 8.32
C PRO A 273 16.29 3.42 9.31
N GLY A 274 15.71 2.44 9.98
CA GLY A 274 16.47 1.52 10.82
C GLY A 274 17.38 0.58 10.01
N ILE A 275 17.98 -0.36 10.68
CA ILE A 275 19.02 -1.25 10.14
C ILE A 275 18.44 -2.25 9.14
N VAL A 276 19.05 -2.34 7.95
CA VAL A 276 18.74 -3.35 6.93
C VAL A 276 19.73 -4.50 7.06
N THR A 277 19.34 -5.61 7.65
CA THR A 277 20.23 -6.75 7.87
C THR A 277 20.50 -7.59 6.60
N GLY A 278 19.52 -7.66 5.68
CA GLY A 278 19.53 -8.61 4.55
C GLY A 278 19.00 -10.00 4.94
N GLY A 279 18.80 -10.25 6.25
CA GLY A 279 18.28 -11.51 6.76
C GLY A 279 18.05 -11.47 8.26
N ASN A 280 17.00 -10.76 8.72
CA ASN A 280 16.71 -10.58 10.15
C ASN A 280 16.74 -11.89 10.95
N LYS A 281 16.22 -12.98 10.37
CA LYS A 281 16.19 -14.31 10.99
C LYS A 281 17.60 -14.82 11.38
N TYR A 282 18.63 -14.36 10.67
CA TYR A 282 19.99 -14.86 10.84
C TYR A 282 20.89 -13.91 11.64
N PHE A 283 20.63 -12.61 11.54
CA PHE A 283 21.49 -11.59 12.18
C PHE A 283 20.91 -11.03 13.48
N ILE A 284 19.65 -11.35 13.83
CA ILE A 284 19.04 -10.90 15.08
C ILE A 284 18.67 -12.12 15.92
N LEU A 285 19.33 -12.26 17.06
CA LEU A 285 19.33 -13.43 17.91
C LEU A 285 18.43 -13.25 19.14
N THR A 286 17.99 -14.38 19.71
CA THR A 286 17.42 -14.43 21.07
C THR A 286 18.53 -14.46 22.11
N GLN A 287 18.19 -14.23 23.39
CA GLN A 287 19.14 -14.34 24.49
C GLN A 287 19.80 -15.73 24.58
N GLU A 288 19.02 -16.80 24.36
CA GLU A 288 19.54 -18.19 24.35
C GLU A 288 20.57 -18.40 23.23
N GLN A 289 20.27 -17.90 22.04
CA GLN A 289 21.22 -18.00 20.90
C GLN A 289 22.50 -17.19 21.15
N VAL A 290 22.39 -16.02 21.78
CA VAL A 290 23.57 -15.23 22.16
C VAL A 290 24.47 -16.01 23.11
N GLN A 291 23.89 -16.72 24.10
CA GLN A 291 24.63 -17.59 25.01
C GLN A 291 25.18 -18.83 24.30
N GLU A 292 24.36 -19.49 23.46
CA GLU A 292 24.75 -20.67 22.69
C GLU A 292 25.97 -20.39 21.79
N TYR A 293 25.98 -19.25 21.11
CA TYR A 293 27.06 -18.88 20.17
C TYR A 293 28.20 -18.09 20.82
N GLU A 294 28.14 -17.85 22.14
CA GLU A 294 29.15 -17.14 22.91
C GLU A 294 29.52 -15.77 22.26
N CYS A 295 28.49 -14.97 21.93
CA CYS A 295 28.66 -13.73 21.17
C CYS A 295 28.11 -12.48 21.87
N GLN A 296 28.03 -12.47 23.21
CA GLN A 296 27.46 -11.38 24.00
C GLN A 296 28.11 -10.02 23.68
N GLU A 297 29.43 -9.98 23.58
CA GLU A 297 30.22 -8.76 23.32
C GLU A 297 30.05 -8.22 21.91
N TYR A 298 29.53 -9.03 20.98
CA TYR A 298 29.29 -8.68 19.58
C TYR A 298 27.81 -8.42 19.28
N THR A 299 27.01 -8.08 20.28
CA THR A 299 25.58 -7.82 20.09
C THR A 299 25.14 -6.46 20.58
N ILE A 300 24.19 -5.87 19.85
CA ILE A 300 23.52 -4.64 20.25
C ILE A 300 22.00 -4.81 20.29
N PRO A 301 21.30 -4.11 21.21
CA PRO A 301 19.85 -4.25 21.32
C PRO A 301 19.12 -3.62 20.14
N ILE A 302 18.15 -4.36 19.59
CA ILE A 302 17.33 -3.97 18.44
C ILE A 302 15.88 -4.40 18.61
N LEU A 303 14.94 -3.57 18.18
CA LEU A 303 13.52 -3.92 18.09
C LEU A 303 13.14 -4.17 16.62
N GLN A 304 12.73 -5.40 16.30
CA GLN A 304 12.37 -5.78 14.93
C GLN A 304 11.01 -5.26 14.48
N LYS A 305 10.00 -5.32 15.35
CA LYS A 305 8.60 -5.06 15.03
C LYS A 305 7.90 -4.42 16.23
N SER A 306 7.01 -3.46 15.98
CA SER A 306 6.15 -2.89 17.02
C SER A 306 5.29 -3.94 17.72
N SER A 307 4.87 -4.99 17.02
CA SER A 307 4.07 -6.10 17.58
C SER A 307 4.81 -6.95 18.63
N PHE A 308 6.13 -6.79 18.76
CA PHE A 308 6.89 -7.46 19.83
C PHE A 308 6.71 -6.75 21.18
N VAL A 309 6.37 -5.46 21.16
CA VAL A 309 6.01 -4.71 22.36
C VAL A 309 4.59 -5.10 22.76
N ASN A 310 4.46 -6.05 23.70
CA ASN A 310 3.16 -6.57 24.16
C ASN A 310 2.33 -5.54 24.92
N GLU A 311 3.01 -4.62 25.58
CA GLU A 311 2.35 -3.56 26.30
C GLU A 311 1.92 -2.48 25.31
N ASN A 312 0.69 -2.03 25.43
CA ASN A 312 0.28 -0.80 24.77
C ASN A 312 0.97 0.36 25.49
N THR A 313 2.16 0.73 25.05
CA THR A 313 2.95 1.81 25.63
C THR A 313 3.44 2.74 24.51
N VAL A 314 3.75 3.97 24.85
CA VAL A 314 4.47 4.91 23.97
C VAL A 314 5.94 5.09 24.40
N ILE A 315 6.39 4.31 25.40
CA ILE A 315 7.75 4.38 25.96
C ILE A 315 8.44 3.02 25.78
N ILE A 316 9.61 3.02 25.18
CA ILE A 316 10.51 1.87 25.16
C ILE A 316 11.63 2.13 26.16
N ASP A 317 11.61 1.42 27.27
CA ASP A 317 12.56 1.49 28.38
C ASP A 317 13.14 0.09 28.69
N GLU A 318 13.93 0.00 29.75
CA GLU A 318 14.52 -1.27 30.19
C GLU A 318 13.47 -2.31 30.59
N HIS A 319 12.33 -1.88 31.15
CA HIS A 319 11.24 -2.79 31.49
C HIS A 319 10.66 -3.45 30.24
N THR A 320 10.42 -2.64 29.18
CA THR A 320 9.97 -3.15 27.87
C THR A 320 10.97 -4.15 27.28
N MET A 321 12.28 -3.85 27.38
CA MET A 321 13.35 -4.72 26.85
C MET A 321 13.44 -6.03 27.64
N ASN A 322 13.36 -5.99 28.96
CA ASN A 322 13.33 -7.18 29.83
C ASN A 322 12.11 -8.06 29.50
N GLY A 323 10.95 -7.46 29.25
CA GLY A 323 9.76 -8.16 28.79
C GLY A 323 9.95 -8.88 27.45
N LEU A 324 10.70 -8.33 26.52
CA LEU A 324 11.07 -8.96 25.24
C LEU A 324 12.00 -10.15 25.49
N GLN A 325 13.00 -10.00 26.34
CA GLN A 325 13.97 -11.04 26.69
C GLN A 325 13.26 -12.24 27.36
N CYS A 326 12.40 -12.00 28.35
CA CYS A 326 11.63 -13.06 29.01
C CYS A 326 10.76 -13.87 28.05
N ARG A 327 10.28 -13.26 26.97
CA ARG A 327 9.49 -13.95 25.93
C ARG A 327 10.35 -14.53 24.79
N GLN A 328 11.65 -14.61 24.97
CA GLN A 328 12.60 -15.12 23.98
C GLN A 328 12.44 -14.48 22.59
N LYS A 329 12.14 -13.18 22.55
CA LYS A 329 12.08 -12.47 21.28
C LYS A 329 13.49 -12.21 20.75
N PRO A 330 13.74 -12.34 19.43
CA PRO A 330 15.02 -11.97 18.85
C PRO A 330 15.17 -10.45 18.94
N MET A 331 16.15 -10.02 19.74
CA MET A 331 16.38 -8.61 20.09
C MET A 331 17.86 -8.21 20.18
N TYR A 332 18.76 -9.12 19.78
CA TYR A 332 20.20 -8.91 19.80
C TYR A 332 20.74 -8.97 18.38
N LEU A 333 21.09 -7.84 17.80
CA LEU A 333 21.71 -7.77 16.48
C LEU A 333 23.19 -8.09 16.58
N LEU A 334 23.70 -8.98 15.74
CA LEU A 334 25.13 -9.20 15.57
C LEU A 334 25.78 -7.95 14.94
N ASP A 335 26.68 -7.34 15.68
CA ASP A 335 27.52 -6.20 15.29
C ASP A 335 28.92 -6.69 15.00
N LEU A 336 29.13 -7.16 13.77
CA LEU A 336 30.35 -7.83 13.33
C LEU A 336 31.05 -7.11 12.18
N ALA A 337 30.68 -5.86 11.88
CA ALA A 337 31.24 -5.16 10.72
C ALA A 337 32.77 -4.97 10.81
N ASP A 338 33.27 -4.72 12.02
CA ASP A 338 34.68 -4.47 12.29
C ASP A 338 35.37 -5.63 13.04
N VAL A 339 34.71 -6.79 13.17
CA VAL A 339 35.22 -7.97 13.91
C VAL A 339 35.84 -8.97 12.94
N GLN A 340 37.10 -9.35 13.21
CA GLN A 340 37.79 -10.37 12.41
C GLN A 340 37.43 -11.79 12.90
N GLU A 341 37.44 -12.75 11.99
CA GLU A 341 37.09 -14.14 12.32
C GLU A 341 37.96 -14.76 13.42
N VAL A 342 39.22 -14.31 13.55
CA VAL A 342 40.16 -14.78 14.60
C VAL A 342 39.75 -14.32 16.01
N GLU A 343 38.90 -13.29 16.13
CA GLU A 343 38.41 -12.73 17.39
C GLU A 343 37.14 -13.43 17.85
N MET A 344 36.49 -14.19 16.95
CA MET A 344 35.21 -14.82 17.23
C MET A 344 35.35 -16.17 17.94
N SER A 345 34.36 -16.51 18.76
CA SER A 345 34.28 -17.87 19.35
C SER A 345 34.13 -18.93 18.25
N ALA A 346 34.61 -20.14 18.51
CA ALA A 346 34.45 -21.27 17.57
C ALA A 346 32.95 -21.56 17.27
N ARG A 347 32.06 -21.30 18.24
CA ARG A 347 30.61 -21.48 18.08
C ARG A 347 30.00 -20.43 17.19
N LEU A 348 30.38 -19.16 17.32
CA LEU A 348 29.93 -18.08 16.44
C LEU A 348 30.40 -18.31 15.01
N LEU A 349 31.67 -18.70 14.79
CA LEU A 349 32.20 -19.05 13.47
C LEU A 349 31.44 -20.22 12.83
N ALA A 350 31.17 -21.27 13.60
CA ALA A 350 30.36 -22.41 13.12
C ALA A 350 28.95 -21.97 12.72
N TYR A 351 28.33 -21.08 13.50
CA TYR A 351 27.04 -20.50 13.17
C TYR A 351 27.08 -19.71 11.85
N LEU A 352 28.05 -18.79 11.70
CA LEU A 352 28.19 -17.99 10.48
C LEU A 352 28.40 -18.86 9.24
N ASN A 353 29.26 -19.90 9.34
CA ASN A 353 29.48 -20.86 8.25
C ASN A 353 28.20 -21.64 7.90
N LYS A 354 27.39 -22.03 8.88
CA LYS A 354 26.10 -22.69 8.67
C LYS A 354 25.13 -21.77 7.92
N ILE A 355 24.89 -20.54 8.43
CA ILE A 355 23.88 -19.65 7.85
C ILE A 355 24.29 -19.09 6.47
N ARG A 356 25.60 -19.06 6.16
CA ARG A 356 26.12 -18.67 4.85
C ARG A 356 25.46 -19.41 3.70
N GLU A 357 25.27 -20.72 3.87
CA GLU A 357 24.72 -21.63 2.86
C GLU A 357 23.19 -21.79 2.95
N GLU A 358 22.55 -21.19 3.95
CA GLU A 358 21.09 -21.23 4.13
C GLU A 358 20.39 -20.53 2.96
N LYS A 359 19.35 -21.19 2.42
CA LYS A 359 18.59 -20.72 1.25
C LYS A 359 17.20 -20.20 1.62
N THR A 360 16.76 -19.25 0.84
CA THR A 360 15.33 -18.86 0.76
C THR A 360 14.95 -18.91 -0.72
N GLY A 361 14.10 -19.86 -1.09
CA GLY A 361 13.99 -20.28 -2.48
C GLY A 361 15.35 -20.81 -2.96
N ASP A 362 15.80 -20.35 -4.13
CA ASP A 362 17.07 -20.78 -4.72
C ASP A 362 18.28 -19.91 -4.33
N ILE A 363 18.07 -18.82 -3.56
CA ILE A 363 19.11 -17.84 -3.24
C ILE A 363 19.70 -18.13 -1.86
N ARG A 364 21.03 -18.38 -1.78
CA ARG A 364 21.76 -18.49 -0.50
C ARG A 364 21.82 -17.13 0.19
N LEU A 365 21.98 -17.14 1.53
CA LEU A 365 22.07 -15.92 2.31
C LEU A 365 23.22 -15.01 1.82
N ILE A 366 24.38 -15.57 1.56
CA ILE A 366 25.55 -14.80 1.09
C ILE A 366 25.33 -14.16 -0.28
N ASP A 367 24.51 -14.77 -1.15
CA ASP A 367 24.23 -14.29 -2.50
C ASP A 367 23.12 -13.22 -2.53
N ARG A 368 22.44 -12.97 -1.41
CA ARG A 368 21.45 -11.90 -1.34
C ARG A 368 22.13 -10.55 -1.51
N TYR A 369 21.48 -9.66 -2.25
CA TYR A 369 22.02 -8.34 -2.61
C TYR A 369 22.71 -7.60 -1.44
N LYS A 370 22.11 -7.61 -0.24
CA LYS A 370 22.68 -6.91 0.92
C LYS A 370 23.90 -7.60 1.50
N CYS A 371 23.95 -8.92 1.50
CA CYS A 371 25.10 -9.68 2.01
C CYS A 371 26.23 -9.69 0.97
N ALA A 372 25.91 -9.91 -0.30
CA ALA A 372 26.88 -9.94 -1.40
C ALA A 372 27.65 -8.60 -1.60
N ASN A 373 27.05 -7.48 -1.19
CA ASN A 373 27.66 -6.15 -1.30
C ASN A 373 28.28 -5.66 0.02
N ARG A 374 28.68 -6.58 0.92
CA ARG A 374 29.35 -6.27 2.20
C ARG A 374 30.70 -6.96 2.29
N SER A 375 31.63 -6.32 2.97
CA SER A 375 32.92 -6.90 3.33
C SER A 375 33.20 -6.59 4.81
N PRO A 376 33.13 -7.60 5.69
CA PRO A 376 32.74 -9.01 5.47
C PRO A 376 31.25 -9.16 5.16
N TRP A 377 30.82 -10.26 4.51
CA TRP A 377 29.44 -10.50 4.09
C TRP A 377 28.42 -10.46 5.25
N TYR A 378 28.87 -10.81 6.45
CA TYR A 378 28.10 -10.80 7.70
C TYR A 378 28.08 -9.43 8.40
N GLY A 379 28.92 -8.47 7.98
CA GLY A 379 29.03 -7.15 8.58
C GLY A 379 27.79 -6.28 8.30
N VAL A 380 26.88 -6.20 9.25
CA VAL A 380 25.66 -5.39 9.14
C VAL A 380 26.00 -3.93 9.46
N PRO A 381 25.78 -2.97 8.54
CA PRO A 381 26.04 -1.56 8.83
C PRO A 381 25.09 -1.02 9.92
N ILE A 382 25.66 -0.44 10.96
CA ILE A 382 24.91 0.15 12.06
C ILE A 382 24.57 1.60 11.75
N VAL A 383 23.28 1.97 11.92
CA VAL A 383 22.79 3.33 11.70
C VAL A 383 22.68 4.09 13.03
N LYS A 384 22.75 5.43 12.98
CA LYS A 384 22.59 6.27 14.16
C LYS A 384 21.17 6.16 14.73
N LYS A 385 21.08 6.01 16.04
CA LYS A 385 19.82 5.99 16.80
C LYS A 385 19.19 7.39 16.91
N GLY A 386 17.88 7.42 17.11
CA GLY A 386 17.13 8.63 17.44
C GLY A 386 16.41 8.51 18.79
N GLY A 387 16.06 9.64 19.38
CA GLY A 387 15.30 9.70 20.63
C GLY A 387 13.83 9.32 20.46
N VAL A 388 13.33 9.37 19.23
CA VAL A 388 11.97 8.97 18.84
C VAL A 388 12.04 7.89 17.76
N ILE A 389 11.18 6.89 17.87
CA ILE A 389 11.05 5.78 16.92
C ILE A 389 9.62 5.78 16.37
N PHE A 390 9.48 5.65 15.04
CA PHE A 390 8.21 5.46 14.35
C PHE A 390 8.24 4.14 13.57
N PHE A 391 7.21 3.30 13.73
CA PHE A 391 7.05 2.11 12.89
C PHE A 391 6.14 2.41 11.70
N LYS A 392 6.68 2.17 10.49
CA LYS A 392 6.04 2.56 9.22
C LYS A 392 4.70 1.88 8.94
N ARG A 393 4.46 0.68 9.51
CA ARG A 393 3.21 -0.08 9.36
C ARG A 393 2.42 -0.11 10.65
N TYR A 394 1.13 0.13 10.54
CA TYR A 394 0.20 0.10 11.67
C TYR A 394 -1.20 -0.34 11.21
N HIS A 395 -2.02 -0.78 12.16
CA HIS A 395 -3.41 -1.19 11.89
C HIS A 395 -4.38 -0.12 12.40
N VAL A 396 -4.56 0.03 13.70
CA VAL A 396 -5.52 1.01 14.27
C VAL A 396 -4.89 2.40 14.38
N LEU A 397 -3.72 2.50 15.03
CA LEU A 397 -2.96 3.73 15.24
C LEU A 397 -1.50 3.56 14.84
N PRO A 398 -0.87 4.60 14.30
CA PRO A 398 0.58 4.67 14.16
C PRO A 398 1.27 4.37 15.50
N ARG A 399 2.43 3.70 15.44
CA ARG A 399 3.23 3.38 16.63
C ARG A 399 4.46 4.28 16.67
N VAL A 400 4.41 5.26 17.58
CA VAL A 400 5.48 6.21 17.86
C VAL A 400 5.93 6.01 19.29
N TYR A 401 7.24 5.95 19.52
CA TYR A 401 7.80 5.62 20.82
C TYR A 401 8.89 6.59 21.23
N ILE A 402 8.94 6.90 22.51
CA ILE A 402 10.09 7.50 23.19
C ILE A 402 11.14 6.40 23.38
N ASN A 403 12.31 6.56 22.78
CA ASN A 403 13.41 5.60 22.88
C ASN A 403 14.26 5.87 24.13
N ARG A 404 13.76 5.47 25.32
CA ARG A 404 14.51 5.61 26.59
C ARG A 404 15.56 4.52 26.75
N ALA A 405 15.32 3.33 26.21
CA ALA A 405 16.28 2.23 26.22
C ALA A 405 17.44 2.40 25.22
N ASN A 406 17.42 3.48 24.43
CA ASN A 406 18.45 3.78 23.43
C ASN A 406 18.76 2.61 22.47
N ILE A 407 17.73 1.97 21.95
CA ILE A 407 17.81 0.81 21.07
C ILE A 407 17.81 1.21 19.59
N HIS A 408 18.24 0.26 18.74
CA HIS A 408 18.06 0.31 17.29
C HIS A 408 16.71 -0.28 16.86
N THR A 409 16.32 -0.04 15.61
CA THR A 409 15.23 -0.78 14.95
C THR A 409 15.69 -1.34 13.61
N THR A 410 14.98 -2.32 13.11
CA THR A 410 15.12 -2.73 11.70
C THR A 410 14.50 -1.66 10.79
N ASP A 411 14.64 -1.84 9.48
CA ASP A 411 14.04 -1.00 8.44
C ASP A 411 12.48 -0.95 8.48
N ALA A 412 11.84 -1.71 9.37
CA ALA A 412 10.43 -1.56 9.70
C ALA A 412 10.11 -0.27 10.45
N GLY A 413 11.13 0.37 11.05
CA GLY A 413 11.01 1.63 11.80
C GLY A 413 11.89 2.74 11.25
N TYR A 414 11.57 3.97 11.65
CA TYR A 414 12.38 5.18 11.42
C TYR A 414 12.84 5.73 12.76
N HIS A 415 14.09 6.17 12.80
CA HIS A 415 14.64 6.94 13.90
C HIS A 415 14.53 8.43 13.61
N ILE A 416 14.07 9.22 14.57
CA ILE A 416 14.02 10.67 14.49
C ILE A 416 15.06 11.20 15.49
N ARG A 417 16.06 11.91 14.97
CA ARG A 417 17.03 12.68 15.76
C ARG A 417 16.54 14.12 15.80
N LEU A 418 15.98 14.51 16.93
CA LEU A 418 15.39 15.84 17.10
C LEU A 418 16.46 16.94 17.03
N LYS A 419 16.06 18.11 16.53
CA LYS A 419 16.84 19.33 16.61
C LYS A 419 17.01 19.77 18.07
N GLU A 420 18.04 20.56 18.33
CA GLU A 420 18.30 21.15 19.64
C GLU A 420 17.09 22.00 20.09
N GLY A 421 16.77 21.93 21.37
CA GLY A 421 15.64 22.62 21.97
C GLY A 421 14.30 21.89 21.93
N LEU A 422 14.18 20.79 21.17
CA LEU A 422 12.96 19.97 21.13
C LEU A 422 13.04 18.79 22.10
N ASP A 423 11.97 18.60 22.85
CA ASP A 423 11.83 17.49 23.79
C ASP A 423 11.15 16.28 23.15
N LYS A 424 11.76 15.10 23.31
CA LYS A 424 11.26 13.85 22.70
C LYS A 424 9.92 13.41 23.27
N ASP A 425 9.67 13.65 24.56
CA ASP A 425 8.43 13.29 25.23
C ASP A 425 7.28 14.14 24.65
N SER A 426 7.52 15.45 24.48
CA SER A 426 6.59 16.38 23.84
C SER A 426 6.30 16.02 22.38
N VAL A 427 7.33 15.66 21.60
CA VAL A 427 7.13 15.26 20.19
C VAL A 427 6.27 14.01 20.07
N VAL A 428 6.52 12.98 20.89
CA VAL A 428 5.72 11.75 20.88
C VAL A 428 4.29 12.01 21.34
N PHE A 429 4.10 12.82 22.37
CA PHE A 429 2.78 13.23 22.83
C PHE A 429 2.01 13.94 21.71
N CYS A 430 2.61 15.00 21.15
CA CYS A 430 1.99 15.81 20.10
C CYS A 430 1.71 15.04 18.82
N PHE A 431 2.31 13.89 18.58
CA PHE A 431 2.02 13.08 17.41
C PHE A 431 0.57 12.54 17.39
N TYR A 432 -0.02 12.28 18.56
CA TYR A 432 -1.34 11.62 18.66
C TYR A 432 -2.54 12.58 18.60
N ASN A 433 -2.40 13.74 17.95
CA ASN A 433 -3.48 14.68 17.69
C ASN A 433 -4.28 14.31 16.40
N SER A 434 -5.48 14.86 16.24
CA SER A 434 -6.36 14.61 15.10
C SER A 434 -5.72 14.94 13.75
N LEU A 435 -4.98 16.06 13.63
CA LEU A 435 -4.40 16.52 12.37
C LEU A 435 -3.28 15.59 11.89
N THR A 436 -2.30 15.30 12.77
CA THR A 436 -1.20 14.40 12.43
C THR A 436 -1.71 13.01 12.05
N LEU A 437 -2.68 12.48 12.81
CA LEU A 437 -3.27 11.17 12.54
C LEU A 437 -4.13 11.17 11.27
N ALA A 438 -4.90 12.24 10.99
CA ALA A 438 -5.61 12.38 9.72
C ALA A 438 -4.63 12.42 8.54
N GLN A 439 -3.52 13.14 8.67
CA GLN A 439 -2.47 13.19 7.65
C GLN A 439 -1.75 11.85 7.47
N CYS A 440 -1.58 11.05 8.53
CA CYS A 440 -1.08 9.68 8.40
C CYS A 440 -1.97 8.84 7.46
N GLU A 441 -3.28 8.95 7.60
CA GLU A 441 -4.26 8.26 6.74
C GLU A 441 -4.34 8.88 5.33
N PHE A 442 -4.31 10.19 5.22
CA PHE A 442 -4.41 10.92 3.95
C PHE A 442 -3.19 10.72 3.05
N GLN A 443 -1.99 10.77 3.65
CA GLN A 443 -0.73 10.61 2.92
C GLN A 443 -0.27 9.15 2.84
N GLY A 444 -0.67 8.30 3.80
CA GLY A 444 -0.29 6.90 3.86
C GLY A 444 -0.89 6.04 2.74
N ARG A 445 -0.45 4.81 2.69
CA ARG A 445 -0.97 3.75 1.83
C ARG A 445 -1.61 2.70 2.70
N TYR A 446 -2.71 2.13 2.24
CA TYR A 446 -3.31 1.00 2.94
C TYR A 446 -3.34 -0.25 2.05
N TYR A 447 -3.27 -1.38 2.70
CA TYR A 447 -3.18 -2.70 2.11
C TYR A 447 -4.24 -3.61 2.72
N GLY A 448 -4.39 -4.80 2.17
CA GLY A 448 -5.27 -5.84 2.65
C GLY A 448 -5.18 -6.08 4.16
N GLY A 449 -6.33 -6.38 4.78
CA GLY A 449 -6.44 -6.55 6.22
C GLY A 449 -6.34 -5.26 7.02
N GLY A 450 -6.57 -4.09 6.41
CA GLY A 450 -6.61 -2.81 7.09
C GLY A 450 -5.25 -2.26 7.57
N VAL A 451 -4.14 -2.78 7.05
CA VAL A 451 -2.80 -2.29 7.38
C VAL A 451 -2.49 -1.01 6.63
N SER A 452 -2.08 0.04 7.33
CA SER A 452 -1.58 1.28 6.75
C SER A 452 -0.06 1.35 6.80
N GLU A 453 0.56 2.00 5.81
CA GLU A 453 2.02 2.21 5.74
C GLU A 453 2.33 3.65 5.30
N LEU A 454 3.34 4.23 5.94
CA LEU A 454 3.95 5.50 5.54
C LEU A 454 5.37 5.27 5.03
N VAL A 455 5.63 5.60 3.76
CA VAL A 455 7.00 5.60 3.24
C VAL A 455 7.77 6.83 3.75
N PRO A 456 9.11 6.86 3.66
CA PRO A 456 9.92 7.94 4.25
C PRO A 456 9.50 9.35 3.84
N SER A 457 9.15 9.56 2.59
CA SER A 457 8.72 10.88 2.09
C SER A 457 7.37 11.32 2.65
N GLU A 458 6.43 10.39 2.78
CA GLU A 458 5.10 10.61 3.36
C GLU A 458 5.21 10.92 4.86
N PHE A 459 6.02 10.15 5.59
CA PHE A 459 6.27 10.37 7.00
C PHE A 459 6.92 11.73 7.29
N LYS A 460 7.93 12.11 6.50
CA LYS A 460 8.64 13.39 6.63
C LYS A 460 7.75 14.62 6.41
N ALA A 461 6.67 14.47 5.68
CA ALA A 461 5.72 15.54 5.35
C ALA A 461 4.59 15.70 6.39
N LEU A 462 4.51 14.85 7.43
CA LEU A 462 3.47 14.95 8.46
C LEU A 462 3.63 16.23 9.29
N PRO A 463 2.55 16.99 9.51
CA PRO A 463 2.55 18.14 10.41
C PRO A 463 2.61 17.67 11.87
N ILE A 464 3.35 18.39 12.69
CA ILE A 464 3.41 18.15 14.14
C ILE A 464 3.05 19.45 14.86
N PRO A 465 1.85 19.59 15.39
CA PRO A 465 1.45 20.69 16.28
C PRO A 465 2.22 20.60 17.61
N TYR A 466 3.50 21.01 17.58
CA TYR A 466 4.39 20.88 18.71
C TYR A 466 4.00 21.85 19.81
N SER A 467 3.75 21.32 20.99
CA SER A 467 3.60 22.05 22.25
C SER A 467 4.48 21.38 23.30
N LYS A 468 5.16 22.17 24.11
CA LYS A 468 5.91 21.62 25.24
C LYS A 468 4.91 21.16 26.30
N ILE A 469 5.01 19.89 26.70
CA ILE A 469 4.11 19.27 27.68
C ILE A 469 4.81 19.06 29.00
N GLU A 470 4.05 18.89 30.08
CA GLU A 470 4.53 18.47 31.37
C GLU A 470 4.73 16.94 31.43
N ARG A 471 5.54 16.51 32.40
CA ARG A 471 5.83 15.09 32.60
C ARG A 471 4.56 14.27 32.88
N GLU A 472 3.64 14.83 33.63
CA GLU A 472 2.35 14.21 33.96
C GLU A 472 1.50 13.92 32.71
N ASP A 473 1.59 14.74 31.68
CA ASP A 473 0.83 14.58 30.44
C ASP A 473 1.29 13.32 29.66
N ILE A 474 2.61 13.12 29.51
CA ILE A 474 3.12 11.92 28.83
C ILE A 474 2.89 10.65 29.65
N GLU A 475 3.00 10.73 31.00
CA GLU A 475 2.69 9.61 31.87
C GLU A 475 1.20 9.24 31.82
N LYS A 476 0.30 10.23 31.71
CA LYS A 476 -1.12 10.02 31.49
C LYS A 476 -1.40 9.40 30.13
N LEU A 477 -0.77 9.89 29.06
CA LEU A 477 -0.91 9.33 27.72
C LEU A 477 -0.47 7.86 27.70
N ASP A 478 0.70 7.52 28.27
CA ASP A 478 1.19 6.14 28.35
C ASP A 478 0.22 5.23 29.12
N ARG A 479 -0.34 5.72 30.22
CA ARG A 479 -1.36 5.01 31.00
C ARG A 479 -2.62 4.75 30.17
N MET A 480 -3.13 5.74 29.43
CA MET A 480 -4.30 5.59 28.56
C MET A 480 -4.07 4.49 27.49
N PHE A 481 -2.84 4.41 26.92
CA PHE A 481 -2.48 3.33 26.01
C PHE A 481 -2.45 1.97 26.71
N ARG A 482 -1.86 1.86 27.89
CA ARG A 482 -1.78 0.62 28.69
C ARG A 482 -3.16 0.11 29.08
N GLU A 483 -4.06 1.00 29.46
CA GLU A 483 -5.45 0.73 29.84
C GLU A 483 -6.35 0.47 28.61
N LYS A 484 -5.81 0.59 27.38
CA LYS A 484 -6.53 0.41 26.11
C LYS A 484 -7.75 1.33 25.96
N ASN A 485 -7.63 2.58 26.40
CA ASN A 485 -8.66 3.58 26.18
C ASN A 485 -9.03 3.67 24.70
N GLN A 486 -10.26 4.16 24.42
CA GLN A 486 -10.69 4.39 23.06
C GLN A 486 -9.80 5.42 22.37
N VAL A 487 -9.58 5.24 21.07
CA VAL A 487 -8.73 6.13 20.27
C VAL A 487 -9.19 7.58 20.38
N GLU A 488 -10.51 7.79 20.37
CA GLU A 488 -11.15 9.09 20.49
C GLU A 488 -10.82 9.80 21.81
N GLU A 489 -10.73 9.08 22.91
CA GLU A 489 -10.35 9.62 24.22
C GLU A 489 -8.90 10.08 24.23
N ILE A 490 -8.00 9.22 23.67
CA ILE A 490 -6.56 9.54 23.54
C ILE A 490 -6.39 10.80 22.69
N VAL A 491 -7.02 10.82 21.51
CA VAL A 491 -6.93 11.94 20.56
C VAL A 491 -7.52 13.23 21.17
N SER A 492 -8.67 13.16 21.84
CA SER A 492 -9.27 14.31 22.52
C SER A 492 -8.36 14.88 23.62
N PHE A 493 -7.72 14.02 24.42
CA PHE A 493 -6.77 14.46 25.44
C PHE A 493 -5.58 15.17 24.80
N VAL A 494 -5.01 14.62 23.73
CA VAL A 494 -3.86 15.27 23.05
C VAL A 494 -4.28 16.56 22.37
N ASN A 495 -5.46 16.61 21.70
CA ASN A 495 -5.97 17.83 21.09
C ASN A 495 -6.11 18.98 22.10
N SER A 496 -6.55 18.68 23.34
CA SER A 496 -6.73 19.69 24.40
C SER A 496 -5.40 20.37 24.83
N LYS A 497 -4.28 19.73 24.55
CA LYS A 497 -2.93 20.22 24.87
C LYS A 497 -2.13 20.66 23.63
N THR A 498 -2.73 20.57 22.45
CA THR A 498 -2.10 20.91 21.18
C THR A 498 -3.04 21.77 20.31
N LEU A 499 -3.79 21.19 19.42
CA LEU A 499 -4.62 21.91 18.43
C LEU A 499 -5.59 22.93 19.05
N MET A 500 -6.22 22.61 20.18
CA MET A 500 -7.15 23.53 20.86
C MET A 500 -6.47 24.74 21.52
N LEU A 501 -5.13 24.81 21.52
CA LEU A 501 -4.43 26.00 21.96
C LEU A 501 -4.41 27.09 20.86
N ASP A 502 -4.46 26.68 19.60
CA ASP A 502 -4.21 27.55 18.44
C ASP A 502 -5.44 27.71 17.54
N MET A 503 -6.47 26.86 17.68
CA MET A 503 -7.63 26.88 16.80
C MET A 503 -8.97 26.63 17.53
N GLU A 504 -10.07 27.01 16.86
CA GLU A 504 -11.42 26.81 17.37
C GLU A 504 -11.77 25.32 17.51
N GLU A 505 -12.53 24.98 18.54
CA GLU A 505 -12.97 23.62 18.84
C GLU A 505 -13.71 22.97 17.68
N ASN A 506 -14.56 23.70 16.97
CA ASN A 506 -15.29 23.17 15.80
C ASN A 506 -14.34 22.72 14.68
N THR A 507 -13.27 23.46 14.41
CA THR A 507 -12.25 23.08 13.42
C THR A 507 -11.55 21.77 13.83
N VAL A 508 -11.23 21.61 15.11
CA VAL A 508 -10.63 20.37 15.62
C VAL A 508 -11.59 19.19 15.49
N ILE A 509 -12.88 19.39 15.74
CA ILE A 509 -13.94 18.39 15.57
C ILE A 509 -14.05 17.99 14.09
N ASP A 510 -14.00 18.93 13.16
CA ASP A 510 -14.06 18.64 11.72
C ASP A 510 -12.85 17.81 11.28
N ILE A 511 -11.65 18.15 11.72
CA ILE A 511 -10.43 17.38 11.45
C ILE A 511 -10.55 15.95 12.01
N GLU A 512 -11.10 15.78 13.22
CA GLU A 512 -11.33 14.46 13.81
C GLU A 512 -12.37 13.64 13.01
N ASN A 513 -13.40 14.27 12.51
CA ASN A 513 -14.39 13.63 11.64
C ASN A 513 -13.75 13.17 10.32
N ILE A 514 -12.87 13.98 9.73
CA ILE A 514 -12.09 13.60 8.54
C ILE A 514 -11.20 12.40 8.85
N ARG A 515 -10.47 12.40 9.98
CA ARG A 515 -9.67 11.26 10.42
C ARG A 515 -10.49 9.99 10.49
N ARG A 516 -11.67 10.04 11.11
CA ARG A 516 -12.58 8.89 11.23
C ARG A 516 -13.06 8.37 9.87
N LYS A 517 -13.39 9.27 8.94
CA LYS A 517 -13.75 8.89 7.56
C LYS A 517 -12.61 8.14 6.87
N LEU A 518 -11.38 8.67 6.97
CA LEU A 518 -10.21 8.07 6.36
C LEU A 518 -9.89 6.68 6.96
N VAL A 519 -10.04 6.51 8.26
CA VAL A 519 -9.86 5.20 8.92
C VAL A 519 -10.94 4.21 8.45
N LYS A 520 -12.20 4.63 8.38
CA LYS A 520 -13.34 3.78 7.95
C LYS A 520 -13.23 3.24 6.52
N ARG A 521 -12.40 3.84 5.65
CA ARG A 521 -12.22 3.31 4.28
C ARG A 521 -11.42 2.01 4.24
N ARG A 522 -10.69 1.67 5.33
CA ARG A 522 -9.81 0.50 5.39
C ARG A 522 -10.09 -0.44 6.58
N LEU A 523 -10.80 0.03 7.60
CA LEU A 523 -11.26 -0.74 8.77
C LEU A 523 -12.84 -0.81 8.74
#